data_854ac460eba171cc1be897707349a51e
#
_entry.id   854ac460eba171cc1be897707349a51e
#
_cell.length_a   1.000
_cell.length_b   1.000
_cell.length_c   1.000
_cell.angle_alpha   90.00
_cell.angle_beta   90.00
_cell.angle_gamma   90.00
#
_symmetry.space_group_name_H-M   'P 1'
#
loop_
_entity.id
_entity.type
_entity.pdbx_description
1 polymer ?
#
loop_
_entity_poly.entity_id
_entity_poly.type
_entity_poly.pdbx_seq_one_letter_code
_entity_poly.pdbx_strand_id
1 'polypeptide(L)'
;VAQLHRTLLHFHNALCLHFPQNSFADMRKMVIHHYQRILLNQFLPLICGKKAVKDALKELKFYKIGPGELATEPFIPLEFSGAAYRFGHSMVRSQYHFNKVFGPTTDFRLAFTFTGDGGFFGLPRYPTNWLLDWRQFFPGLGPKPQMAMAIDASLSDQLLIGPAQTPLAEMNLKRG
;
A
#
# COMPACT_ATOMS: atom_id res chain seq x y z
N VAL A 1 -3.94 -5.08 -4.88
CA VAL A 1 -3.64 -5.87 -3.67
C VAL A 1 -3.31 -7.32 -4.03
N ALA A 2 -4.16 -8.04 -4.80
CA ALA A 2 -3.94 -9.46 -5.11
C ALA A 2 -2.58 -9.75 -5.79
N GLN A 3 -2.16 -8.91 -6.73
CA GLN A 3 -0.87 -9.09 -7.40
C GLN A 3 0.33 -8.85 -6.47
N LEU A 4 0.24 -7.92 -5.52
CA LEU A 4 1.26 -7.74 -4.49
C LEU A 4 1.32 -8.95 -3.56
N HIS A 5 0.18 -9.45 -3.12
CA HIS A 5 0.11 -10.67 -2.30
C HIS A 5 0.75 -11.87 -3.02
N ARG A 6 0.42 -12.06 -4.30
CA ARG A 6 1.08 -13.09 -5.12
C ARG A 6 2.60 -12.93 -5.15
N THR A 7 3.10 -11.71 -5.24
CA THR A 7 4.56 -11.46 -5.22
C THR A 7 5.20 -11.92 -3.91
N LEU A 8 4.53 -11.71 -2.77
CA LEU A 8 5.01 -12.20 -1.48
C LEU A 8 4.99 -13.74 -1.40
N LEU A 9 3.99 -14.40 -2.00
CA LEU A 9 3.97 -15.87 -2.11
C LEU A 9 5.14 -16.39 -2.96
N HIS A 10 5.42 -15.74 -4.09
CA HIS A 10 6.59 -16.09 -4.91
C HIS A 10 7.91 -15.87 -4.18
N PHE A 11 8.01 -14.80 -3.39
CA PHE A 11 9.19 -14.55 -2.55
C PHE A 11 9.37 -15.67 -1.51
N HIS A 12 8.29 -16.07 -0.84
CA HIS A 12 8.34 -17.21 0.08
C HIS A 12 8.83 -18.48 -0.60
N ASN A 13 8.28 -18.81 -1.77
CA ASN A 13 8.69 -20.00 -2.52
C ASN A 13 10.16 -19.93 -2.95
N ALA A 14 10.63 -18.75 -3.37
CA ALA A 14 12.05 -18.57 -3.70
C ALA A 14 12.97 -18.79 -2.48
N LEU A 15 12.56 -18.33 -1.29
CA LEU A 15 13.29 -18.60 -0.05
C LEU A 15 13.34 -20.11 0.27
N CYS A 16 12.22 -20.82 0.10
CA CYS A 16 12.20 -22.27 0.30
C CYS A 16 13.17 -23.01 -0.65
N LEU A 17 13.27 -22.56 -1.89
CA LEU A 17 14.23 -23.13 -2.85
C LEU A 17 15.69 -22.78 -2.51
N HIS A 18 15.92 -21.58 -1.99
CA HIS A 18 17.27 -21.12 -1.64
C HIS A 18 17.79 -21.70 -0.31
N PHE A 19 16.88 -21.99 0.61
CA PHE A 19 17.18 -22.53 1.94
C PHE A 19 16.41 -23.85 2.18
N PRO A 20 16.68 -24.91 1.42
CA PRO A 20 15.88 -26.14 1.46
C PRO A 20 15.95 -26.90 2.80
N GLN A 21 16.94 -26.60 3.64
CA GLN A 21 17.10 -27.19 4.97
C GLN A 21 16.22 -26.54 6.04
N ASN A 22 15.65 -25.37 5.76
CA ASN A 22 14.86 -24.64 6.74
C ASN A 22 13.38 -25.05 6.69
N SER A 23 12.70 -24.93 7.83
CA SER A 23 11.27 -25.23 7.91
C SER A 23 10.41 -24.18 7.21
N PHE A 24 9.18 -24.54 6.89
CA PHE A 24 8.17 -23.59 6.41
C PHE A 24 7.97 -22.40 7.37
N ALA A 25 7.98 -22.68 8.68
CA ALA A 25 7.83 -21.64 9.71
C ALA A 25 8.97 -20.63 9.67
N ASP A 26 10.21 -21.09 9.46
CA ASP A 26 11.39 -20.21 9.33
C ASP A 26 11.28 -19.33 8.08
N MET A 27 10.89 -19.91 6.95
CA MET A 27 10.73 -19.16 5.71
C MET A 27 9.59 -18.11 5.82
N ARG A 28 8.49 -18.49 6.42
CA ARG A 28 7.39 -17.55 6.72
C ARG A 28 7.86 -16.40 7.61
N LYS A 29 8.59 -16.68 8.67
CA LYS A 29 9.17 -15.68 9.57
C LYS A 29 10.13 -14.76 8.82
N MET A 30 10.96 -15.29 7.94
CA MET A 30 11.86 -14.49 7.11
C MET A 30 11.10 -13.52 6.20
N VAL A 31 10.04 -13.96 5.53
CA VAL A 31 9.18 -13.08 4.70
C VAL A 31 8.58 -11.96 5.54
N ILE A 32 8.04 -12.29 6.73
CA ILE A 32 7.47 -11.30 7.64
C ILE A 32 8.51 -10.24 8.03
N HIS A 33 9.71 -10.65 8.42
CA HIS A 33 10.77 -9.72 8.80
C HIS A 33 11.22 -8.83 7.64
N HIS A 34 11.32 -9.36 6.42
CA HIS A 34 11.62 -8.56 5.24
C HIS A 34 10.53 -7.53 4.97
N TYR A 35 9.27 -7.93 5.04
CA TYR A 35 8.13 -7.02 4.87
C TYR A 35 8.12 -5.90 5.92
N GLN A 36 8.28 -6.25 7.19
CA GLN A 36 8.37 -5.27 8.29
C GLN A 36 9.55 -4.30 8.08
N ARG A 37 10.72 -4.82 7.65
CA ARG A 37 11.89 -3.99 7.37
C ARG A 37 11.62 -3.00 6.22
N ILE A 38 10.97 -3.43 5.15
CA ILE A 38 10.57 -2.55 4.04
C ILE A 38 9.63 -1.45 4.55
N LEU A 39 8.63 -1.81 5.35
CA LEU A 39 7.71 -0.82 5.91
C LEU A 39 8.43 0.21 6.77
N LEU A 40 9.23 -0.23 7.72
CA LEU A 40 9.88 0.66 8.71
C LEU A 40 11.01 1.51 8.11
N ASN A 41 11.78 0.96 7.17
CA ASN A 41 12.99 1.63 6.70
C ASN A 41 12.85 2.28 5.31
N GLN A 42 11.80 1.97 4.57
CA GLN A 42 11.59 2.49 3.22
C GLN A 42 10.22 3.17 3.09
N PHE A 43 9.13 2.41 3.26
CA PHE A 43 7.79 2.90 2.97
C PHE A 43 7.37 4.04 3.91
N LEU A 44 7.35 3.82 5.22
CA LEU A 44 6.96 4.85 6.18
C LEU A 44 7.83 6.11 6.12
N PRO A 45 9.19 6.01 6.05
CA PRO A 45 10.02 7.19 5.87
C PRO A 45 9.75 7.97 4.58
N LEU A 46 9.30 7.29 3.51
CA LEU A 46 8.98 7.92 2.24
C LEU A 46 7.68 8.72 2.33
N ILE A 47 6.64 8.17 2.98
CA ILE A 47 5.31 8.78 3.03
C ILE A 47 5.11 9.73 4.20
N CYS A 48 5.70 9.45 5.36
CA CYS A 48 5.54 10.24 6.60
C CYS A 48 6.76 11.11 6.93
N GLY A 49 7.88 10.90 6.26
CA GLY A 49 9.16 11.55 6.57
C GLY A 49 9.98 10.82 7.64
N LYS A 50 11.30 10.80 7.43
CA LYS A 50 12.24 10.05 8.29
C LYS A 50 12.19 10.46 9.76
N LYS A 51 12.05 11.78 10.02
CA LYS A 51 12.01 12.31 11.38
C LYS A 51 10.77 11.83 12.13
N ALA A 52 9.59 11.94 11.52
CA ALA A 52 8.33 11.51 12.13
C ALA A 52 8.36 10.02 12.50
N VAL A 53 8.85 9.16 11.60
CA VAL A 53 8.98 7.71 11.86
C VAL A 53 9.95 7.44 13.02
N LYS A 54 11.10 8.11 13.02
CA LYS A 54 12.10 7.96 14.11
C LYS A 54 11.52 8.39 15.45
N ASP A 55 10.85 9.52 15.51
CA ASP A 55 10.25 10.05 16.72
C ASP A 55 9.13 9.14 17.23
N ALA A 56 8.26 8.68 16.34
CA ALA A 56 7.18 7.75 16.69
C ALA A 56 7.70 6.43 17.29
N LEU A 57 8.75 5.84 16.69
CA LEU A 57 9.37 4.62 17.21
C LEU A 57 10.06 4.81 18.55
N LYS A 58 10.59 6.02 18.83
CA LYS A 58 11.21 6.35 20.10
C LYS A 58 10.19 6.62 21.20
N GLU A 59 9.14 7.35 20.87
CA GLU A 59 8.17 7.83 21.87
C GLU A 59 7.13 6.78 22.24
N LEU A 60 6.69 5.96 21.29
CA LEU A 60 5.64 4.95 21.44
C LEU A 60 4.38 5.50 22.17
N LYS A 61 4.04 6.75 21.87
CA LYS A 61 3.09 7.57 22.63
C LYS A 61 1.74 6.87 22.88
N PHE A 62 1.20 6.23 21.85
CA PHE A 62 -0.12 5.59 21.93
C PHE A 62 -0.12 4.22 22.63
N TYR A 63 1.05 3.68 22.93
CA TYR A 63 1.20 2.38 23.59
C TYR A 63 1.63 2.50 25.04
N LYS A 64 1.80 3.73 25.57
CA LYS A 64 2.10 3.98 26.97
C LYS A 64 0.80 3.94 27.78
N ILE A 65 0.68 2.99 28.70
CA ILE A 65 -0.47 2.84 29.62
C ILE A 65 -0.18 3.37 31.02
N GLY A 66 1.11 3.64 31.33
CA GLY A 66 1.57 4.22 32.56
C GLY A 66 3.03 4.69 32.50
N PRO A 67 3.58 5.29 33.55
CA PRO A 67 4.98 5.71 33.59
C PRO A 67 5.93 4.52 33.39
N GLY A 68 6.56 4.45 32.21
CA GLY A 68 7.49 3.37 31.87
C GLY A 68 6.83 2.05 31.43
N GLU A 69 5.50 2.01 31.38
CA GLU A 69 4.75 0.82 31.04
C GLU A 69 4.14 0.93 29.62
N LEU A 70 4.29 -0.12 28.82
CA LEU A 70 3.71 -0.24 27.48
C LEU A 70 2.57 -1.26 27.46
N ALA A 71 1.59 -1.06 26.58
CA ALA A 71 0.56 -2.05 26.32
C ALA A 71 1.20 -3.39 25.92
N THR A 72 0.78 -4.48 26.56
CA THR A 72 1.28 -5.84 26.29
C THR A 72 0.79 -6.38 24.96
N GLU A 73 -0.41 -5.96 24.54
CA GLU A 73 -1.02 -6.36 23.28
C GLU A 73 -1.05 -5.19 22.29
N PRO A 74 -0.61 -5.39 21.04
CA PRO A 74 -0.71 -4.36 20.03
C PRO A 74 -2.18 -4.08 19.69
N PHE A 75 -2.53 -2.80 19.61
CA PHE A 75 -3.86 -2.35 19.20
C PHE A 75 -3.74 -1.24 18.17
N ILE A 76 -4.82 -0.99 17.42
CA ILE A 76 -4.90 0.13 16.48
C ILE A 76 -5.56 1.30 17.19
N PRO A 77 -4.85 2.44 17.39
CA PRO A 77 -5.44 3.63 17.98
C PRO A 77 -6.65 4.11 17.17
N LEU A 78 -7.68 4.59 17.88
CA LEU A 78 -8.90 5.10 17.24
C LEU A 78 -8.61 6.28 16.31
N GLU A 79 -7.70 7.16 16.72
CA GLU A 79 -7.24 8.30 15.94
C GLU A 79 -6.60 7.88 14.61
N PHE A 80 -5.91 6.74 14.60
CA PHE A 80 -5.36 6.19 13.36
C PHE A 80 -6.46 5.63 12.47
N SER A 81 -7.29 4.73 12.99
CA SER A 81 -8.33 4.05 12.18
C SER A 81 -9.44 5.00 11.71
N GLY A 82 -9.81 5.96 12.55
CA GLY A 82 -10.87 6.93 12.26
C GLY A 82 -10.44 8.13 11.40
N ALA A 83 -9.16 8.53 11.50
CA ALA A 83 -8.67 9.75 10.86
C ALA A 83 -7.35 9.55 10.12
N ALA A 84 -6.23 9.33 10.82
CA ALA A 84 -4.90 9.41 10.23
C ALA A 84 -4.68 8.42 9.07
N TYR A 85 -5.18 7.21 9.16
CA TYR A 85 -5.12 6.22 8.07
C TYR A 85 -5.72 6.74 6.76
N ARG A 86 -6.78 7.56 6.85
CA ARG A 86 -7.51 8.05 5.67
C ARG A 86 -6.76 9.11 4.87
N PHE A 87 -5.75 9.75 5.46
CA PHE A 87 -4.85 10.64 4.72
C PHE A 87 -4.05 9.91 3.62
N GLY A 88 -3.98 8.58 3.67
CA GLY A 88 -3.45 7.77 2.57
C GLY A 88 -4.16 7.98 1.24
N HIS A 89 -5.40 8.50 1.22
CA HIS A 89 -6.11 8.86 0.01
C HIS A 89 -5.38 9.94 -0.81
N SER A 90 -4.61 10.82 -0.15
CA SER A 90 -3.82 11.86 -0.83
C SER A 90 -2.74 11.30 -1.75
N MET A 91 -2.31 10.05 -1.53
CA MET A 91 -1.31 9.39 -2.34
C MET A 91 -1.87 8.77 -3.63
N VAL A 92 -3.20 8.71 -3.78
CA VAL A 92 -3.84 8.16 -4.98
C VAL A 92 -3.74 9.17 -6.12
N ARG A 93 -3.18 8.73 -7.23
CA ARG A 93 -3.05 9.52 -8.45
C ARG A 93 -4.24 9.30 -9.37
N SER A 94 -4.53 10.30 -10.19
CA SER A 94 -5.56 10.20 -11.22
C SER A 94 -5.19 9.23 -12.36
N GLN A 95 -3.90 9.05 -12.60
CA GLN A 95 -3.39 8.20 -13.67
C GLN A 95 -2.21 7.36 -13.22
N TYR A 96 -2.11 6.15 -13.78
CA TYR A 96 -1.03 5.22 -13.54
C TYR A 96 -0.54 4.57 -14.82
N HIS A 97 0.75 4.28 -14.86
CA HIS A 97 1.35 3.40 -15.86
C HIS A 97 1.43 1.98 -15.30
N PHE A 98 0.50 1.12 -15.66
CA PHE A 98 0.44 -0.24 -15.12
C PHE A 98 1.38 -1.20 -15.85
N ASN A 99 1.44 -1.09 -17.17
CA ASN A 99 2.24 -1.95 -18.05
C ASN A 99 2.27 -1.36 -19.48
N LYS A 100 2.77 -2.12 -20.45
CA LYS A 100 2.84 -1.69 -21.86
C LYS A 100 1.48 -1.45 -22.52
N VAL A 101 0.43 -2.14 -22.07
CA VAL A 101 -0.95 -1.99 -22.63
C VAL A 101 -1.63 -0.80 -22.00
N PHE A 102 -1.52 -0.68 -20.66
CA PHE A 102 -2.09 0.39 -19.87
C PHE A 102 -0.99 1.39 -19.51
N GLY A 103 -0.75 2.31 -20.44
CA GLY A 103 0.34 3.29 -20.41
C GLY A 103 0.16 4.42 -19.39
N PRO A 104 1.02 5.45 -19.43
CA PRO A 104 1.16 6.45 -18.35
C PRO A 104 -0.07 7.34 -18.14
N THR A 105 -1.00 7.37 -19.08
CA THR A 105 -2.26 8.16 -19.00
C THR A 105 -3.47 7.30 -18.65
N THR A 106 -3.27 6.08 -18.19
CA THR A 106 -4.38 5.20 -17.82
C THR A 106 -5.05 5.69 -16.53
N ASP A 107 -6.35 5.94 -16.62
CA ASP A 107 -7.16 6.37 -15.49
C ASP A 107 -7.13 5.33 -14.36
N PHE A 108 -6.94 5.80 -13.12
CA PHE A 108 -6.85 4.92 -11.96
C PHE A 108 -8.13 4.12 -11.73
N ARG A 109 -9.30 4.62 -12.16
CA ARG A 109 -10.59 3.92 -12.05
C ARG A 109 -10.58 2.59 -12.76
N LEU A 110 -9.74 2.43 -13.78
CA LEU A 110 -9.56 1.15 -14.45
C LEU A 110 -9.15 0.03 -13.48
N ALA A 111 -8.37 0.35 -12.44
CA ALA A 111 -7.97 -0.61 -11.42
C ALA A 111 -9.16 -1.18 -10.62
N PHE A 112 -10.29 -0.47 -10.62
CA PHE A 112 -11.50 -0.87 -9.90
C PHE A 112 -12.59 -1.45 -10.81
N THR A 113 -12.46 -1.37 -12.13
CA THR A 113 -13.50 -1.74 -13.09
C THR A 113 -14.00 -3.17 -12.91
N PHE A 114 -13.13 -4.09 -12.48
CA PHE A 114 -13.47 -5.51 -12.31
C PHE A 114 -13.25 -6.04 -10.89
N THR A 115 -13.12 -5.14 -9.90
CA THR A 115 -12.84 -5.59 -8.52
C THR A 115 -14.11 -5.95 -7.74
N GLY A 116 -15.30 -5.48 -8.18
CA GLY A 116 -16.56 -5.70 -7.49
C GLY A 116 -17.16 -7.10 -7.69
N ASP A 117 -16.91 -7.73 -8.81
CA ASP A 117 -17.59 -8.98 -9.22
C ASP A 117 -16.69 -10.21 -9.05
N GLY A 118 -16.09 -10.38 -7.87
CA GLY A 118 -15.20 -11.50 -7.59
C GLY A 118 -13.86 -11.44 -8.34
N GLY A 119 -13.49 -10.25 -8.82
CA GLY A 119 -12.31 -10.02 -9.63
C GLY A 119 -12.38 -10.66 -11.02
N PHE A 120 -12.55 -9.86 -12.06
CA PHE A 120 -12.68 -10.33 -13.45
C PHE A 120 -13.78 -11.38 -13.63
N PHE A 121 -14.95 -11.14 -13.07
CA PHE A 121 -16.13 -12.05 -13.18
C PHE A 121 -15.85 -13.47 -12.67
N GLY A 122 -15.03 -13.63 -11.64
CA GLY A 122 -14.68 -14.94 -11.10
C GLY A 122 -13.77 -15.78 -11.98
N LEU A 123 -13.10 -15.20 -12.97
CA LEU A 123 -12.13 -15.92 -13.78
C LEU A 123 -10.99 -16.48 -12.91
N PRO A 124 -10.56 -17.73 -13.12
CA PRO A 124 -9.53 -18.38 -12.30
C PRO A 124 -8.13 -17.82 -12.52
N ARG A 125 -7.94 -16.99 -13.53
CA ARG A 125 -6.66 -16.37 -13.90
C ARG A 125 -6.85 -14.94 -14.35
N TYR A 126 -5.94 -14.05 -13.94
CA TYR A 126 -5.84 -12.71 -14.53
C TYR A 126 -5.45 -12.79 -15.99
N PRO A 127 -6.11 -12.03 -16.87
CA PRO A 127 -5.64 -11.82 -18.22
C PRO A 127 -4.22 -11.24 -18.21
N THR A 128 -3.37 -11.70 -19.14
CA THR A 128 -1.95 -11.31 -19.14
C THR A 128 -1.72 -9.81 -19.33
N ASN A 129 -2.62 -9.15 -20.07
CA ASN A 129 -2.59 -7.69 -20.25
C ASN A 129 -2.95 -6.88 -18.99
N TRP A 130 -3.44 -7.52 -17.91
CA TRP A 130 -3.72 -6.89 -16.62
C TRP A 130 -2.62 -7.08 -15.58
N LEU A 131 -1.56 -7.81 -15.92
CA LEU A 131 -0.43 -7.98 -15.01
C LEU A 131 0.33 -6.67 -14.87
N LEU A 132 0.63 -6.31 -13.62
CA LEU A 132 1.44 -5.14 -13.31
C LEU A 132 2.89 -5.38 -13.77
N ASP A 133 3.43 -4.39 -14.44
CA ASP A 133 4.88 -4.32 -14.68
C ASP A 133 5.55 -3.63 -13.48
N TRP A 134 6.12 -4.41 -12.58
CA TRP A 134 6.76 -3.92 -11.35
C TRP A 134 7.89 -2.93 -11.59
N ARG A 135 8.48 -2.93 -12.80
CA ARG A 135 9.50 -1.94 -13.19
C ARG A 135 8.95 -0.51 -13.20
N GLN A 136 7.63 -0.35 -13.30
CA GLN A 136 6.96 0.95 -13.25
C GLN A 136 6.82 1.51 -11.83
N PHE A 137 7.04 0.68 -10.79
CA PHE A 137 6.74 1.04 -9.40
C PHE A 137 7.94 0.99 -8.46
N PHE A 138 9.05 0.38 -8.87
CA PHE A 138 10.23 0.24 -8.02
C PHE A 138 11.47 0.87 -8.64
N PRO A 139 12.23 1.70 -7.86
CA PRO A 139 13.48 2.27 -8.32
C PRO A 139 14.50 1.16 -8.62
N GLY A 140 15.29 1.38 -9.66
CA GLY A 140 16.31 0.41 -10.09
C GLY A 140 15.80 -0.73 -10.98
N LEU A 141 14.48 -0.91 -11.12
CA LEU A 141 13.91 -1.90 -12.03
C LEU A 141 13.53 -1.32 -13.39
N GLY A 142 13.34 -0.02 -13.48
CA GLY A 142 12.97 0.70 -14.70
C GLY A 142 13.47 2.15 -14.69
N PRO A 143 13.42 2.82 -15.85
CA PRO A 143 14.04 4.15 -16.02
C PRO A 143 13.30 5.27 -15.27
N LYS A 144 12.00 5.19 -15.09
CA LYS A 144 11.16 6.23 -14.46
C LYS A 144 10.06 5.59 -13.60
N PRO A 145 10.39 5.08 -12.42
CA PRO A 145 9.38 4.47 -11.56
C PRO A 145 8.40 5.52 -11.02
N GLN A 146 7.14 5.12 -10.86
CA GLN A 146 6.10 5.91 -10.22
C GLN A 146 6.26 5.80 -8.70
N MET A 147 7.05 6.67 -8.11
CA MET A 147 7.33 6.65 -6.68
C MET A 147 6.09 7.05 -5.88
N ALA A 148 5.98 6.51 -4.66
CA ALA A 148 4.99 6.97 -3.70
C ALA A 148 5.19 8.45 -3.39
N MET A 149 4.09 9.16 -3.14
CA MET A 149 4.09 10.55 -2.69
C MET A 149 4.04 10.61 -1.17
N ALA A 150 4.55 11.70 -0.59
CA ALA A 150 4.31 11.98 0.81
C ALA A 150 2.81 12.20 1.05
N ILE A 151 2.36 11.83 2.25
CA ILE A 151 0.99 12.12 2.69
C ILE A 151 0.83 13.64 2.79
N ASP A 152 -0.27 14.17 2.25
CA ASP A 152 -0.69 15.56 2.38
C ASP A 152 -2.22 15.66 2.58
N ALA A 153 -2.78 16.85 2.49
CA ALA A 153 -4.21 17.10 2.62
C ALA A 153 -4.93 17.23 1.25
N SER A 154 -4.26 16.95 0.14
CA SER A 154 -4.81 17.03 -1.20
C SER A 154 -5.47 15.71 -1.62
N LEU A 155 -6.51 15.79 -2.42
CA LEU A 155 -7.13 14.63 -3.08
C LEU A 155 -7.08 14.84 -4.59
N SER A 156 -6.93 13.77 -5.35
CA SER A 156 -7.11 13.84 -6.80
C SER A 156 -8.59 14.13 -7.13
N ASP A 157 -8.83 14.90 -8.18
CA ASP A 157 -10.18 15.26 -8.63
C ASP A 157 -11.06 14.01 -8.85
N GLN A 158 -10.48 12.92 -9.25
CA GLN A 158 -11.20 11.65 -9.49
C GLN A 158 -11.67 10.95 -8.21
N LEU A 159 -11.04 11.21 -7.07
CA LEU A 159 -11.55 10.78 -5.77
C LEU A 159 -12.64 11.68 -5.23
N LEU A 160 -12.64 12.95 -5.68
CA LEU A 160 -13.68 13.93 -5.36
C LEU A 160 -14.93 13.72 -6.20
N ILE A 161 -14.77 13.33 -7.45
CA ILE A 161 -15.86 12.96 -8.35
C ILE A 161 -16.15 11.47 -8.10
N GLY A 162 -16.82 11.17 -7.01
CA GLY A 162 -17.58 9.91 -6.88
C GLY A 162 -18.57 9.78 -8.06
N PRO A 163 -19.21 8.63 -8.27
CA PRO A 163 -20.26 8.54 -9.24
C PRO A 163 -21.19 9.73 -9.03
N ALA A 164 -21.54 10.44 -10.09
CA ALA A 164 -22.09 11.81 -10.17
C ALA A 164 -23.35 12.14 -9.33
N GLN A 165 -23.58 11.47 -8.23
CA GLN A 165 -24.73 11.57 -7.37
C GLN A 165 -24.41 11.37 -5.87
N THR A 166 -23.14 11.41 -5.46
CA THR A 166 -22.86 11.35 -4.02
C THR A 166 -22.86 12.75 -3.41
N PRO A 167 -23.48 12.94 -2.24
CA PRO A 167 -23.49 14.23 -1.54
C PRO A 167 -22.10 14.86 -1.32
N LEU A 168 -21.04 14.05 -1.38
CA LEU A 168 -19.65 14.47 -1.22
C LEU A 168 -19.10 15.21 -2.45
N ALA A 169 -19.58 14.88 -3.66
CA ALA A 169 -19.22 15.60 -4.89
C ALA A 169 -19.87 17.00 -4.89
N GLU A 170 -21.09 17.10 -4.36
CA GLU A 170 -21.80 18.37 -4.25
C GLU A 170 -21.22 19.31 -3.19
N MET A 171 -20.60 18.75 -2.15
CA MET A 171 -20.05 19.55 -1.04
C MET A 171 -18.64 20.08 -1.29
N ASN A 172 -18.00 19.73 -2.39
CA ASN A 172 -16.62 20.14 -2.74
C ASN A 172 -15.62 20.02 -1.57
N LEU A 173 -15.83 19.02 -0.72
CA LEU A 173 -15.04 18.80 0.48
C LEU A 173 -13.71 18.14 0.10
N LYS A 174 -12.65 18.92 0.21
CA LYS A 174 -11.29 18.37 0.32
C LYS A 174 -11.22 17.59 1.64
N ARG A 175 -11.11 16.29 1.58
CA ARG A 175 -10.83 15.49 2.78
C ARG A 175 -9.35 15.58 3.08
N GLY A 176 -9.00 16.47 3.98
CA GLY A 176 -7.77 16.37 4.75
C GLY A 176 -7.87 15.24 5.76
#